data_8e1f953ca7d4f6ac3f8f58c292d235bd
#
_entry.id   8e1f953ca7d4f6ac3f8f58c292d235bd
#
_cell.length_a   1.000
_cell.length_b   1.000
_cell.length_c   1.000
_cell.angle_alpha   90.00
_cell.angle_beta   90.00
_cell.angle_gamma   90.00
#
_symmetry.space_group_name_H-M   'P 1'
#
loop_
_entity.id
_entity.type
_entity.pdbx_description
1 polymer ?
#
loop_
_entity_poly.entity_id
_entity_poly.type
_entity_poly.pdbx_seq_one_letter_code
_entity_poly.pdbx_strand_id
1 'polypeptide(L)'
;MNEDMMTEAERASIAADGTDGLLGKRGKGVFHIHTLGCQMNVHDSERIAGVLEANGYVPATEDQINDNDLDLLVLNTCAVRENAAERMYGTIGRFNRVKLVRPNLQIAVGGCMAQLDRKKIADTAPWVSAVFGTKNIEDLPKLLDQNRATGKAQVQVTEQLRQFPSQLSAPRASRISSWVAISVGCNNTCTFCIVPTTRGKEKDRRPGDILDEIRQCVADGAKEVTLLGQNVNSFGYGIGDRYAFSKLLRACGTIDGLERVRFTSPHPAAFTDDVIAAMAETPNIMHQLHFPLQSGSDRILRAMRRSYRSAKFLDILGRIRAAMPDAQISTDIIVGFPGETEEDFQQTMDVVRQARFSSAFTFIYSPRPGTPAAAMEQIPRDVVQDRFDRLVALQEQITEENLATFEGRDVEVMITGKLGKKDTDTHRVTGREKTGVLVHIGVPEGEPVPEIGDFVTATVTHAGRHNLLADPDVAAGQTYSVRH
;
A
#
# COMPACT_ATOMS: atom_id res chain seq x y z
N MET A 1 -25.71 -10.97 24.24
CA MET A 1 -24.84 -10.37 25.29
C MET A 1 -25.52 -9.08 25.68
N ASN A 2 -25.92 -8.97 26.94
CA ASN A 2 -26.91 -8.02 27.43
C ASN A 2 -26.44 -6.56 27.43
N GLU A 3 -27.41 -5.64 27.38
CA GLU A 3 -27.30 -4.18 27.55
C GLU A 3 -26.54 -3.72 28.80
N ASP A 4 -26.25 -4.64 29.72
CA ASP A 4 -25.63 -4.37 31.02
C ASP A 4 -24.10 -4.20 31.02
N MET A 5 -23.43 -4.24 29.87
CA MET A 5 -21.96 -4.12 29.78
C MET A 5 -21.43 -2.77 29.28
N MET A 6 -22.29 -1.78 29.08
CA MET A 6 -21.84 -0.41 28.78
C MET A 6 -21.83 0.44 30.02
N THR A 7 -20.74 1.18 30.22
CA THR A 7 -20.65 2.14 31.34
C THR A 7 -21.62 3.29 31.16
N GLU A 8 -22.03 3.89 32.29
CA GLU A 8 -22.95 5.05 32.30
C GLU A 8 -22.35 6.24 31.54
N ALA A 9 -21.02 6.38 31.53
CA ALA A 9 -20.29 7.38 30.75
C ALA A 9 -20.38 7.13 29.22
N GLU A 10 -20.35 5.87 28.78
CA GLU A 10 -20.54 5.51 27.38
C GLU A 10 -21.96 5.78 26.90
N ARG A 11 -22.97 5.56 27.78
CA ARG A 11 -24.38 5.89 27.49
C ARG A 11 -24.63 7.40 27.49
N ALA A 12 -24.01 8.14 28.40
CA ALA A 12 -24.15 9.61 28.47
C ALA A 12 -23.49 10.31 27.29
N SER A 13 -22.32 9.87 26.82
CA SER A 13 -21.63 10.38 25.65
C SER A 13 -22.43 10.18 24.35
N ILE A 14 -23.23 9.12 24.29
CA ILE A 14 -24.00 8.75 23.09
C ILE A 14 -25.42 9.38 23.12
N ALA A 15 -25.96 9.66 24.30
CA ALA A 15 -27.32 10.21 24.48
C ALA A 15 -27.39 11.75 24.44
N ALA A 16 -26.24 12.46 24.47
CA ALA A 16 -26.22 13.91 24.58
C ALA A 16 -26.52 14.68 23.28
N ASP A 17 -26.68 14.02 22.14
CA ASP A 17 -26.92 14.68 20.85
C ASP A 17 -28.31 14.40 20.29
N GLY A 18 -29.30 15.02 20.94
CA GLY A 18 -30.67 15.17 20.42
C GLY A 18 -30.71 16.20 19.31
N THR A 19 -30.31 15.84 18.08
CA THR A 19 -30.43 16.73 16.91
C THR A 19 -31.31 16.15 15.82
N ASP A 20 -32.60 16.24 16.06
CA ASP A 20 -33.62 16.00 15.02
C ASP A 20 -33.91 17.26 14.18
N GLY A 21 -33.00 18.24 14.17
CA GLY A 21 -33.19 19.54 13.53
C GLY A 21 -32.16 19.96 12.46
N LEU A 22 -31.12 19.19 12.18
CA LEU A 22 -30.00 19.60 11.31
C LEU A 22 -29.87 18.84 9.99
N LEU A 23 -30.78 17.97 9.63
CA LEU A 23 -30.79 17.20 8.38
C LEU A 23 -30.91 18.06 7.10
N GLY A 24 -31.20 19.35 7.22
CA GLY A 24 -31.34 20.27 6.08
C GLY A 24 -30.04 20.84 5.50
N LYS A 25 -28.84 20.60 6.12
CA LYS A 25 -27.56 21.19 5.68
C LYS A 25 -26.37 20.22 5.59
N ARG A 26 -26.51 18.95 5.95
CA ARG A 26 -25.42 17.97 6.03
C ARG A 26 -25.36 16.93 4.87
N GLY A 27 -25.81 17.23 3.67
CA GLY A 27 -25.75 16.24 2.59
C GLY A 27 -26.39 14.89 2.94
N LYS A 28 -25.90 13.78 2.38
CA LYS A 28 -26.39 12.41 2.67
C LYS A 28 -25.87 11.80 3.98
N GLY A 29 -24.86 12.40 4.61
CA GLY A 29 -24.27 11.94 5.87
C GLY A 29 -22.75 12.01 5.92
N VAL A 30 -22.20 11.74 7.09
CA VAL A 30 -20.76 11.77 7.39
C VAL A 30 -20.20 10.36 7.28
N PHE A 31 -19.10 10.17 6.51
CA PHE A 31 -18.49 8.85 6.33
C PHE A 31 -17.05 8.79 6.80
N HIS A 32 -16.65 7.59 7.25
CA HIS A 32 -15.27 7.22 7.48
C HIS A 32 -14.92 5.92 6.74
N ILE A 33 -13.72 5.86 6.14
CA ILE A 33 -13.21 4.66 5.48
C ILE A 33 -12.04 4.11 6.29
N HIS A 34 -12.26 2.95 6.90
CA HIS A 34 -11.21 2.23 7.61
C HIS A 34 -10.53 1.23 6.67
N THR A 35 -9.30 1.54 6.26
CA THR A 35 -8.54 0.75 5.30
C THR A 35 -7.64 -0.25 6.00
N LEU A 36 -7.87 -1.54 5.75
CA LEU A 36 -7.05 -2.65 6.23
C LEU A 36 -6.42 -3.36 5.03
N GLY A 37 -5.17 -3.02 4.67
CA GLY A 37 -4.60 -3.69 3.51
C GLY A 37 -3.30 -3.12 2.96
N CYS A 38 -3.10 -3.33 1.66
CA CYS A 38 -1.96 -2.87 0.89
C CYS A 38 -2.26 -1.55 0.16
N GLN A 39 -1.30 -1.04 -0.60
CA GLN A 39 -1.40 0.18 -1.39
C GLN A 39 -2.60 0.18 -2.34
N MET A 40 -2.93 -0.98 -2.93
CA MET A 40 -4.13 -1.12 -3.76
C MET A 40 -5.43 -0.88 -2.98
N ASN A 41 -5.48 -1.25 -1.68
CA ASN A 41 -6.64 -0.93 -0.85
C ASN A 41 -6.69 0.56 -0.51
N VAL A 42 -5.54 1.22 -0.32
CA VAL A 42 -5.51 2.68 -0.13
C VAL A 42 -6.09 3.38 -1.36
N HIS A 43 -5.62 3.04 -2.55
CA HIS A 43 -6.16 3.56 -3.81
C HIS A 43 -7.65 3.24 -4.00
N ASP A 44 -8.10 2.01 -3.65
CA ASP A 44 -9.54 1.68 -3.68
C ASP A 44 -10.33 2.55 -2.68
N SER A 45 -9.76 2.89 -1.51
CA SER A 45 -10.39 3.77 -0.52
C SER A 45 -10.52 5.21 -1.01
N GLU A 46 -9.51 5.75 -1.70
CA GLU A 46 -9.61 7.06 -2.35
C GLU A 46 -10.75 7.07 -3.38
N ARG A 47 -10.88 6.02 -4.19
CA ARG A 47 -11.99 5.87 -5.14
C ARG A 47 -13.35 5.77 -4.44
N ILE A 48 -13.44 5.00 -3.35
CA ILE A 48 -14.66 4.91 -2.55
C ILE A 48 -15.05 6.29 -2.00
N ALA A 49 -14.07 7.06 -1.50
CA ALA A 49 -14.30 8.41 -1.01
C ALA A 49 -14.84 9.32 -2.12
N GLY A 50 -14.22 9.32 -3.31
CA GLY A 50 -14.69 10.10 -4.45
C GLY A 50 -16.11 9.75 -4.88
N VAL A 51 -16.47 8.45 -4.90
CA VAL A 51 -17.85 8.01 -5.19
C VAL A 51 -18.84 8.53 -4.13
N LEU A 52 -18.46 8.45 -2.85
CA LEU A 52 -19.33 8.91 -1.75
C LEU A 52 -19.51 10.43 -1.79
N GLU A 53 -18.44 11.21 -1.97
CA GLU A 53 -18.49 12.66 -2.08
C GLU A 53 -19.33 13.13 -3.27
N ALA A 54 -19.14 12.51 -4.45
CA ALA A 54 -19.96 12.77 -5.63
C ALA A 54 -21.47 12.46 -5.41
N ASN A 55 -21.79 11.64 -4.41
CA ASN A 55 -23.15 11.30 -4.03
C ASN A 55 -23.66 12.08 -2.78
N GLY A 56 -22.92 13.12 -2.35
CA GLY A 56 -23.34 14.05 -1.30
C GLY A 56 -23.00 13.62 0.12
N TYR A 57 -22.10 12.64 0.31
CA TYR A 57 -21.53 12.33 1.62
C TYR A 57 -20.34 13.25 1.91
N VAL A 58 -20.00 13.45 3.19
CA VAL A 58 -18.90 14.31 3.66
C VAL A 58 -17.92 13.46 4.46
N PRO A 59 -16.59 13.58 4.25
CA PRO A 59 -15.60 12.90 5.08
C PRO A 59 -15.70 13.34 6.56
N ALA A 60 -15.55 12.38 7.48
CA ALA A 60 -15.53 12.64 8.91
C ALA A 60 -14.26 13.39 9.34
N THR A 61 -14.39 14.28 10.32
CA THR A 61 -13.25 14.86 11.04
C THR A 61 -12.65 13.84 12.02
N GLU A 62 -11.44 14.11 12.56
CA GLU A 62 -10.83 13.25 13.59
C GLU A 62 -11.71 13.15 14.85
N ASP A 63 -12.32 14.24 15.29
CA ASP A 63 -13.21 14.24 16.44
C ASP A 63 -14.43 13.35 16.20
N GLN A 64 -15.07 13.46 15.04
CA GLN A 64 -16.21 12.62 14.67
C GLN A 64 -15.84 11.13 14.60
N ILE A 65 -14.61 10.81 14.14
CA ILE A 65 -14.12 9.42 14.13
C ILE A 65 -13.91 8.91 15.56
N ASN A 66 -13.31 9.72 16.43
CA ASN A 66 -13.03 9.36 17.81
C ASN A 66 -14.33 9.17 18.62
N ASP A 67 -15.33 10.04 18.40
CA ASP A 67 -16.64 10.00 19.06
C ASP A 67 -17.61 9.02 18.40
N ASN A 68 -17.18 8.31 17.33
CA ASN A 68 -18.03 7.48 16.48
C ASN A 68 -19.25 8.20 15.92
N ASP A 69 -19.16 9.52 15.69
CA ASP A 69 -20.23 10.35 15.10
C ASP A 69 -20.25 10.21 13.58
N LEU A 70 -20.65 9.03 13.13
CA LEU A 70 -20.65 8.62 11.73
C LEU A 70 -22.05 8.18 11.29
N ASP A 71 -22.42 8.53 10.05
CA ASP A 71 -23.58 7.97 9.35
C ASP A 71 -23.23 6.74 8.54
N LEU A 72 -21.96 6.66 8.08
CA LEU A 72 -21.44 5.55 7.30
C LEU A 72 -20.01 5.19 7.70
N LEU A 73 -19.80 3.94 8.05
CA LEU A 73 -18.47 3.34 8.16
C LEU A 73 -18.25 2.40 6.97
N VAL A 74 -17.16 2.59 6.24
CA VAL A 74 -16.72 1.66 5.19
C VAL A 74 -15.45 0.93 5.64
N LEU A 75 -15.50 -0.40 5.65
CA LEU A 75 -14.34 -1.25 5.92
C LEU A 75 -13.80 -1.76 4.59
N ASN A 76 -12.67 -1.22 4.14
CA ASN A 76 -11.98 -1.70 2.94
C ASN A 76 -10.85 -2.67 3.33
N THR A 77 -10.99 -3.94 2.95
CA THR A 77 -10.24 -5.04 3.55
C THR A 77 -9.43 -5.87 2.55
N CYS A 78 -8.25 -6.30 2.99
CA CYS A 78 -7.33 -7.14 2.22
C CYS A 78 -7.58 -8.63 2.48
N ALA A 79 -7.35 -9.47 1.46
CA ALA A 79 -7.37 -10.93 1.59
C ALA A 79 -5.96 -11.54 1.61
N VAL A 80 -4.92 -10.72 1.44
CA VAL A 80 -3.54 -11.20 1.29
C VAL A 80 -2.80 -11.27 2.64
N ARG A 81 -3.14 -10.40 3.60
CA ARG A 81 -2.49 -10.38 4.93
C ARG A 81 -3.20 -11.32 5.89
N GLU A 82 -2.41 -12.10 6.65
CA GLU A 82 -2.88 -13.18 7.53
C GLU A 82 -4.00 -12.75 8.48
N ASN A 83 -3.80 -11.70 9.22
CA ASN A 83 -4.76 -11.24 10.23
C ASN A 83 -5.80 -10.24 9.70
N ALA A 84 -5.91 -10.04 8.38
CA ALA A 84 -6.84 -9.06 7.82
C ALA A 84 -8.30 -9.47 8.02
N ALA A 85 -8.60 -10.77 7.89
CA ALA A 85 -9.94 -11.30 8.12
C ALA A 85 -10.35 -11.16 9.58
N GLU A 86 -9.50 -11.57 10.52
CA GLU A 86 -9.77 -11.47 11.96
C GLU A 86 -9.98 -10.02 12.40
N ARG A 87 -9.10 -9.12 11.94
CA ARG A 87 -9.24 -7.68 12.21
C ARG A 87 -10.53 -7.10 11.62
N MET A 88 -10.92 -7.53 10.42
CA MET A 88 -12.17 -7.11 9.80
C MET A 88 -13.36 -7.55 10.65
N TYR A 89 -13.48 -8.85 10.96
CA TYR A 89 -14.59 -9.36 11.76
C TYR A 89 -14.60 -8.79 13.18
N GLY A 90 -13.42 -8.59 13.81
CA GLY A 90 -13.29 -7.90 15.09
C GLY A 90 -13.79 -6.46 15.04
N THR A 91 -13.44 -5.72 13.97
CA THR A 91 -13.91 -4.34 13.76
C THR A 91 -15.43 -4.30 13.52
N ILE A 92 -15.96 -5.19 12.66
CA ILE A 92 -17.40 -5.33 12.44
C ILE A 92 -18.13 -5.59 13.76
N GLY A 93 -17.61 -6.52 14.60
CA GLY A 93 -18.16 -6.83 15.91
C GLY A 93 -18.17 -5.64 16.88
N ARG A 94 -17.09 -4.82 16.87
CA ARG A 94 -17.03 -3.59 17.68
C ARG A 94 -18.12 -2.61 17.26
N PHE A 95 -18.27 -2.36 15.96
CA PHE A 95 -19.26 -1.42 15.44
C PHE A 95 -20.71 -1.91 15.54
N ASN A 96 -20.94 -3.20 15.79
CA ASN A 96 -22.26 -3.68 16.18
C ASN A 96 -22.77 -3.00 17.45
N ARG A 97 -21.88 -2.84 18.46
CA ARG A 97 -22.24 -2.13 19.70
C ARG A 97 -22.58 -0.66 19.44
N VAL A 98 -21.81 0.01 18.58
CA VAL A 98 -22.12 1.39 18.17
C VAL A 98 -23.47 1.47 17.48
N LYS A 99 -23.80 0.51 16.60
CA LYS A 99 -25.06 0.47 15.89
C LYS A 99 -26.27 0.21 16.80
N LEU A 100 -26.11 -0.48 17.93
CA LEU A 100 -27.19 -0.65 18.92
C LEU A 100 -27.63 0.68 19.51
N VAL A 101 -26.71 1.64 19.64
CA VAL A 101 -26.98 2.99 20.18
C VAL A 101 -27.26 3.99 19.07
N ARG A 102 -26.70 3.78 17.87
CA ARG A 102 -26.93 4.56 16.65
C ARG A 102 -27.52 3.68 15.56
N PRO A 103 -28.82 3.35 15.58
CA PRO A 103 -29.44 2.40 14.65
C PRO A 103 -29.32 2.79 13.17
N ASN A 104 -29.20 4.10 12.91
CA ASN A 104 -29.08 4.67 11.56
C ASN A 104 -27.66 4.55 10.98
N LEU A 105 -26.63 4.21 11.78
CA LEU A 105 -25.28 3.97 11.29
C LEU A 105 -25.29 2.86 10.24
N GLN A 106 -24.84 3.14 9.04
CA GLN A 106 -24.61 2.15 8.01
C GLN A 106 -23.17 1.61 8.07
N ILE A 107 -23.01 0.30 7.93
CA ILE A 107 -21.69 -0.35 7.87
C ILE A 107 -21.57 -1.03 6.52
N ALA A 108 -20.62 -0.61 5.71
CA ALA A 108 -20.35 -1.23 4.42
C ALA A 108 -18.99 -1.97 4.46
N VAL A 109 -18.92 -3.14 3.84
CA VAL A 109 -17.69 -3.93 3.75
C VAL A 109 -17.30 -4.09 2.29
N GLY A 110 -16.09 -3.64 1.96
CA GLY A 110 -15.53 -3.67 0.61
C GLY A 110 -14.15 -4.32 0.54
N GLY A 111 -13.59 -4.36 -0.66
CA GLY A 111 -12.22 -4.83 -0.89
C GLY A 111 -12.08 -6.33 -1.18
N CYS A 112 -10.85 -6.84 -1.08
CA CYS A 112 -10.52 -8.21 -1.48
C CYS A 112 -11.21 -9.27 -0.62
N MET A 113 -11.43 -9.03 0.69
CA MET A 113 -12.18 -9.97 1.55
C MET A 113 -13.65 -10.01 1.18
N ALA A 114 -14.28 -8.87 0.90
CA ALA A 114 -15.65 -8.83 0.43
C ALA A 114 -15.82 -9.59 -0.90
N GLN A 115 -14.82 -9.53 -1.77
CA GLN A 115 -14.79 -10.29 -3.03
C GLN A 115 -14.73 -11.81 -2.80
N LEU A 116 -14.07 -12.28 -1.72
CA LEU A 116 -13.97 -13.70 -1.37
C LEU A 116 -15.19 -14.21 -0.59
N ASP A 117 -15.46 -13.57 0.56
CA ASP A 117 -16.44 -14.05 1.53
C ASP A 117 -17.88 -13.71 1.15
N ARG A 118 -18.07 -12.67 0.32
CA ARG A 118 -19.40 -12.35 -0.28
C ARG A 118 -20.53 -12.36 0.76
N LYS A 119 -21.53 -13.21 0.52
CA LYS A 119 -22.69 -13.38 1.39
C LYS A 119 -22.34 -13.85 2.80
N LYS A 120 -21.25 -14.60 2.99
CA LYS A 120 -20.81 -15.06 4.32
C LYS A 120 -20.63 -13.91 5.30
N ILE A 121 -20.18 -12.73 4.82
CA ILE A 121 -20.04 -11.53 5.68
C ILE A 121 -21.41 -11.11 6.21
N ALA A 122 -22.42 -11.00 5.35
CA ALA A 122 -23.78 -10.64 5.75
C ALA A 122 -24.46 -11.70 6.62
N ASP A 123 -24.18 -12.99 6.35
CA ASP A 123 -24.72 -14.11 7.16
C ASP A 123 -24.09 -14.13 8.57
N THR A 124 -22.78 -13.80 8.68
CA THR A 124 -22.06 -13.73 9.97
C THR A 124 -22.37 -12.45 10.75
N ALA A 125 -22.59 -11.34 10.05
CA ALA A 125 -22.84 -10.02 10.60
C ALA A 125 -24.07 -9.37 9.97
N PRO A 126 -25.30 -9.79 10.38
CA PRO A 126 -26.56 -9.30 9.77
C PRO A 126 -26.79 -7.79 9.91
N TRP A 127 -26.06 -7.13 10.80
CA TRP A 127 -26.09 -5.67 10.99
C TRP A 127 -25.27 -4.91 9.97
N VAL A 128 -24.50 -5.57 9.09
CA VAL A 128 -23.81 -4.94 7.96
C VAL A 128 -24.86 -4.49 6.94
N SER A 129 -24.72 -3.27 6.44
CA SER A 129 -25.68 -2.64 5.53
C SER A 129 -25.41 -3.02 4.07
N ALA A 130 -24.12 -3.06 3.67
CA ALA A 130 -23.73 -3.38 2.31
C ALA A 130 -22.42 -4.20 2.26
N VAL A 131 -22.34 -5.15 1.31
CA VAL A 131 -21.12 -5.88 0.96
C VAL A 131 -20.90 -5.71 -0.54
N PHE A 132 -19.74 -5.16 -0.94
CA PHE A 132 -19.42 -4.89 -2.34
C PHE A 132 -17.98 -5.31 -2.69
N GLY A 133 -17.80 -5.75 -3.94
CA GLY A 133 -16.50 -6.22 -4.42
C GLY A 133 -15.57 -5.08 -4.88
N THR A 134 -14.32 -5.44 -5.19
CA THR A 134 -13.31 -4.51 -5.72
C THR A 134 -13.66 -3.94 -7.11
N LYS A 135 -14.63 -4.55 -7.80
CA LYS A 135 -14.99 -4.24 -9.19
C LYS A 135 -16.29 -3.47 -9.34
N ASN A 136 -16.96 -3.17 -8.24
CA ASN A 136 -18.25 -2.48 -8.24
C ASN A 136 -18.37 -1.44 -7.11
N ILE A 137 -17.29 -0.71 -6.87
CA ILE A 137 -17.22 0.41 -5.91
C ILE A 137 -18.30 1.45 -6.21
N GLU A 138 -18.58 1.70 -7.48
CA GLU A 138 -19.56 2.69 -7.97
C GLU A 138 -21.01 2.35 -7.59
N ASP A 139 -21.29 1.07 -7.30
CA ASP A 139 -22.63 0.64 -6.86
C ASP A 139 -22.91 0.92 -5.38
N LEU A 140 -21.87 1.29 -4.57
CA LEU A 140 -22.01 1.47 -3.13
C LEU A 140 -23.15 2.42 -2.72
N PRO A 141 -23.30 3.63 -3.28
CA PRO A 141 -24.39 4.54 -2.89
C PRO A 141 -25.78 3.91 -3.10
N LYS A 142 -25.96 3.20 -4.20
CA LYS A 142 -27.22 2.49 -4.51
C LYS A 142 -27.50 1.37 -3.50
N LEU A 143 -26.48 0.62 -3.09
CA LEU A 143 -26.63 -0.44 -2.08
C LEU A 143 -27.01 0.13 -0.72
N LEU A 144 -26.45 1.28 -0.34
CA LEU A 144 -26.78 1.99 0.89
C LEU A 144 -28.21 2.49 0.87
N ASP A 145 -28.67 3.07 -0.24
CA ASP A 145 -30.05 3.53 -0.39
C ASP A 145 -31.04 2.35 -0.35
N GLN A 146 -30.70 1.21 -0.98
CA GLN A 146 -31.50 -0.03 -0.90
C GLN A 146 -31.57 -0.59 0.53
N ASN A 147 -30.45 -0.54 1.27
CA ASN A 147 -30.43 -0.94 2.68
C ASN A 147 -31.36 -0.06 3.53
N ARG A 148 -31.33 1.27 3.34
CA ARG A 148 -32.23 2.20 4.04
C ARG A 148 -33.69 1.88 3.76
N ALA A 149 -34.02 1.56 2.51
CA ALA A 149 -35.41 1.27 2.11
C ALA A 149 -35.92 -0.08 2.62
N THR A 150 -35.04 -1.08 2.73
CA THR A 150 -35.45 -2.46 3.03
C THR A 150 -35.09 -2.95 4.42
N GLY A 151 -34.18 -2.28 5.13
CA GLY A 151 -33.58 -2.74 6.39
C GLY A 151 -32.71 -4.00 6.25
N LYS A 152 -32.50 -4.52 5.04
CA LYS A 152 -31.77 -5.77 4.79
C LYS A 152 -30.38 -5.49 4.25
N ALA A 153 -29.39 -6.32 4.64
CA ALA A 153 -28.05 -6.29 4.07
C ALA A 153 -28.10 -6.47 2.55
N GLN A 154 -27.40 -5.60 1.83
CA GLN A 154 -27.29 -5.67 0.37
C GLN A 154 -25.93 -6.27 0.01
N VAL A 155 -25.92 -7.33 -0.79
CA VAL A 155 -24.69 -8.01 -1.22
C VAL A 155 -24.59 -7.98 -2.73
N GLN A 156 -23.61 -7.25 -3.23
CA GLN A 156 -23.33 -7.20 -4.67
C GLN A 156 -21.82 -7.33 -4.92
N VAL A 157 -21.42 -8.47 -5.45
CA VAL A 157 -20.05 -8.78 -5.77
C VAL A 157 -19.96 -9.24 -7.22
N THR A 158 -19.32 -8.43 -8.06
CA THR A 158 -19.22 -8.67 -9.50
C THR A 158 -17.91 -9.40 -9.82
N GLU A 159 -17.94 -10.37 -10.74
CA GLU A 159 -16.75 -11.10 -11.18
C GLU A 159 -15.98 -10.40 -12.30
N GLN A 160 -16.66 -9.54 -13.06
CA GLN A 160 -16.05 -8.81 -14.17
C GLN A 160 -16.02 -7.30 -13.90
N LEU A 161 -14.88 -6.68 -14.15
CA LEU A 161 -14.76 -5.22 -14.19
C LEU A 161 -15.48 -4.72 -15.44
N ARG A 162 -16.55 -3.92 -15.28
CA ARG A 162 -17.35 -3.40 -16.40
C ARG A 162 -16.61 -2.34 -17.18
N GLN A 163 -15.99 -1.39 -16.49
CA GLN A 163 -15.13 -0.36 -17.04
C GLN A 163 -14.01 -0.03 -16.07
N PHE A 164 -12.85 0.42 -16.59
CA PHE A 164 -11.89 1.11 -15.77
C PHE A 164 -12.50 2.47 -15.44
N PRO A 165 -12.70 2.82 -14.18
CA PRO A 165 -13.20 4.15 -13.84
C PRO A 165 -12.03 5.14 -13.97
N SER A 166 -11.86 5.65 -15.18
CA SER A 166 -10.77 6.56 -15.53
C SER A 166 -11.05 8.03 -15.19
N GLN A 167 -12.19 8.36 -14.55
CA GLN A 167 -12.63 9.75 -14.40
C GLN A 167 -13.15 10.11 -13.01
N LEU A 168 -13.00 9.26 -12.00
CA LEU A 168 -13.36 9.68 -10.65
C LEU A 168 -12.24 10.57 -10.10
N SER A 169 -12.54 11.86 -9.99
CA SER A 169 -11.78 12.77 -9.13
C SER A 169 -11.86 12.20 -7.71
N ALA A 170 -10.82 11.50 -7.27
CA ALA A 170 -10.76 10.94 -5.94
C ALA A 170 -10.04 11.93 -5.02
N PRO A 171 -10.59 12.23 -3.84
CA PRO A 171 -9.83 12.95 -2.82
C PRO A 171 -8.59 12.12 -2.48
N ARG A 172 -7.43 12.75 -2.52
CA ARG A 172 -6.17 12.05 -2.31
C ARG A 172 -5.79 12.08 -0.83
N ALA A 173 -5.29 10.95 -0.33
CA ALA A 173 -4.82 10.85 1.05
C ALA A 173 -3.63 11.79 1.34
N SER A 174 -2.88 12.15 0.32
CA SER A 174 -1.78 13.12 0.39
C SER A 174 -1.87 14.11 -0.77
N ARG A 175 -1.59 15.38 -0.49
CA ARG A 175 -1.50 16.42 -1.54
C ARG A 175 -0.22 16.34 -2.34
N ILE A 176 0.88 15.83 -1.76
CA ILE A 176 2.21 15.80 -2.37
C ILE A 176 2.59 14.48 -3.03
N SER A 177 1.88 13.38 -2.70
CA SER A 177 2.14 12.05 -3.25
C SER A 177 0.83 11.38 -3.64
N SER A 178 0.78 10.81 -4.85
CA SER A 178 -0.43 10.22 -5.41
C SER A 178 -0.19 8.79 -5.91
N TRP A 179 -1.20 7.95 -5.75
CA TRP A 179 -1.24 6.60 -6.30
C TRP A 179 -1.99 6.61 -7.63
N VAL A 180 -1.39 6.08 -8.68
CA VAL A 180 -2.01 5.97 -10.01
C VAL A 180 -2.01 4.52 -10.47
N ALA A 181 -3.18 3.90 -10.52
CA ALA A 181 -3.31 2.55 -11.03
C ALA A 181 -3.15 2.53 -12.55
N ILE A 182 -2.20 1.73 -13.06
CA ILE A 182 -1.99 1.54 -14.51
C ILE A 182 -2.62 0.25 -15.03
N SER A 183 -2.76 -0.75 -14.14
CA SER A 183 -3.44 -2.02 -14.44
C SER A 183 -4.13 -2.57 -13.19
N VAL A 184 -5.09 -3.47 -13.38
CA VAL A 184 -5.78 -4.22 -12.29
C VAL A 184 -5.83 -5.69 -12.65
N GLY A 185 -5.70 -6.55 -11.63
CA GLY A 185 -5.70 -8.00 -11.80
C GLY A 185 -4.34 -8.56 -12.17
N CYS A 186 -4.24 -9.88 -12.31
CA CYS A 186 -2.98 -10.56 -12.59
C CYS A 186 -3.22 -11.87 -13.35
N ASN A 187 -2.44 -12.11 -14.42
CA ASN A 187 -2.50 -13.34 -15.20
C ASN A 187 -1.55 -14.43 -14.70
N ASN A 188 -0.72 -14.13 -13.67
CA ASN A 188 0.16 -15.13 -13.08
C ASN A 188 -0.63 -16.18 -12.30
N THR A 189 -0.11 -17.41 -12.27
CA THR A 189 -0.74 -18.58 -11.63
C THR A 189 0.01 -19.06 -10.39
N CYS A 190 0.61 -18.13 -9.64
CA CYS A 190 1.37 -18.45 -8.43
C CYS A 190 0.51 -19.26 -7.44
N THR A 191 1.04 -20.39 -6.97
CA THR A 191 0.27 -21.40 -6.21
C THR A 191 -0.22 -20.92 -4.84
N PHE A 192 0.37 -19.87 -4.30
CA PHE A 192 0.03 -19.28 -3.00
C PHE A 192 -0.85 -18.02 -3.10
N CYS A 193 -1.07 -17.50 -4.32
CA CYS A 193 -1.63 -16.17 -4.50
C CYS A 193 -3.13 -16.20 -4.79
N ILE A 194 -3.89 -15.40 -4.02
CA ILE A 194 -5.33 -15.26 -4.15
C ILE A 194 -5.76 -14.10 -5.07
N VAL A 195 -4.79 -13.28 -5.54
CA VAL A 195 -5.08 -12.07 -6.35
C VAL A 195 -5.90 -12.35 -7.61
N PRO A 196 -5.64 -13.39 -8.43
CA PRO A 196 -6.45 -13.67 -9.61
C PRO A 196 -7.94 -13.91 -9.27
N THR A 197 -8.22 -14.50 -8.11
CA THR A 197 -9.60 -14.74 -7.63
C THR A 197 -10.26 -13.42 -7.17
N THR A 198 -9.52 -12.55 -6.49
CA THR A 198 -10.09 -11.33 -5.90
C THR A 198 -10.14 -10.15 -6.86
N ARG A 199 -9.13 -9.98 -7.71
CA ARG A 199 -9.02 -8.84 -8.63
C ARG A 199 -9.22 -9.21 -10.10
N GLY A 200 -9.23 -10.51 -10.41
CA GLY A 200 -9.49 -11.04 -11.76
C GLY A 200 -8.27 -11.03 -12.66
N LYS A 201 -8.54 -11.25 -13.97
CA LYS A 201 -7.51 -11.17 -15.01
C LYS A 201 -6.99 -9.76 -15.17
N GLU A 202 -5.74 -9.65 -15.58
CA GLU A 202 -5.08 -8.38 -15.83
C GLU A 202 -5.79 -7.58 -16.93
N LYS A 203 -6.00 -6.31 -16.64
CA LYS A 203 -6.52 -5.32 -17.58
C LYS A 203 -5.71 -4.04 -17.43
N ASP A 204 -5.15 -3.59 -18.54
CA ASP A 204 -4.41 -2.35 -18.62
C ASP A 204 -5.33 -1.15 -18.84
N ARG A 205 -4.93 0.00 -18.33
CA ARG A 205 -5.51 1.29 -18.68
C ARG A 205 -4.88 1.82 -19.96
N ARG A 206 -5.55 2.75 -20.62
CA ARG A 206 -4.99 3.46 -21.78
C ARG A 206 -3.84 4.36 -21.29
N PRO A 207 -2.67 4.37 -21.98
CA PRO A 207 -1.55 5.23 -21.58
C PRO A 207 -1.92 6.71 -21.48
N GLY A 208 -2.75 7.23 -22.40
CA GLY A 208 -3.24 8.61 -22.36
C GLY A 208 -4.00 8.95 -21.09
N ASP A 209 -4.95 8.09 -20.68
CA ASP A 209 -5.75 8.27 -19.46
C ASP A 209 -4.87 8.27 -18.19
N ILE A 210 -3.78 7.48 -18.19
CA ILE A 210 -2.81 7.44 -17.10
C ILE A 210 -2.03 8.75 -17.03
N LEU A 211 -1.50 9.21 -18.15
CA LEU A 211 -0.73 10.46 -18.21
C LEU A 211 -1.58 11.69 -17.91
N ASP A 212 -2.85 11.70 -18.33
CA ASP A 212 -3.78 12.78 -18.02
C ASP A 212 -4.11 12.81 -16.52
N GLU A 213 -4.30 11.65 -15.88
CA GLU A 213 -4.46 11.57 -14.43
C GLU A 213 -3.20 12.04 -13.67
N ILE A 214 -2.01 11.67 -14.14
CA ILE A 214 -0.75 12.14 -13.54
C ILE A 214 -0.63 13.67 -13.64
N ARG A 215 -0.94 14.26 -14.81
CA ARG A 215 -0.94 15.72 -14.99
C ARG A 215 -1.93 16.40 -14.05
N GLN A 216 -3.11 15.80 -13.85
CA GLN A 216 -4.08 16.32 -12.90
C GLN A 216 -3.56 16.23 -11.46
N CYS A 217 -2.91 15.12 -11.08
CA CYS A 217 -2.28 14.99 -9.75
C CYS A 217 -1.25 16.11 -9.51
N VAL A 218 -0.41 16.40 -10.51
CA VAL A 218 0.58 17.48 -10.43
C VAL A 218 -0.08 18.85 -10.33
N ALA A 219 -1.12 19.10 -11.13
CA ALA A 219 -1.91 20.34 -11.04
C ALA A 219 -2.56 20.54 -9.66
N ASP A 220 -2.93 19.44 -8.99
CA ASP A 220 -3.47 19.42 -7.62
C ASP A 220 -2.38 19.53 -6.53
N GLY A 221 -1.09 19.60 -6.92
CA GLY A 221 0.05 19.80 -6.02
C GLY A 221 0.90 18.56 -5.74
N ALA A 222 0.64 17.43 -6.39
CA ALA A 222 1.47 16.24 -6.22
C ALA A 222 2.87 16.44 -6.84
N LYS A 223 3.91 16.19 -6.06
CA LYS A 223 5.31 16.17 -6.50
C LYS A 223 5.81 14.74 -6.76
N GLU A 224 5.15 13.74 -6.20
CA GLU A 224 5.48 12.33 -6.39
C GLU A 224 4.25 11.54 -6.85
N VAL A 225 4.48 10.62 -7.81
CA VAL A 225 3.48 9.64 -8.24
C VAL A 225 4.04 8.22 -8.12
N THR A 226 3.23 7.30 -7.58
CA THR A 226 3.55 5.88 -7.57
C THR A 226 2.60 5.13 -8.49
N LEU A 227 3.15 4.50 -9.54
CA LEU A 227 2.38 3.67 -10.47
C LEU A 227 2.04 2.33 -9.81
N LEU A 228 0.76 1.97 -9.82
CA LEU A 228 0.23 0.75 -9.20
C LEU A 228 -0.20 -0.29 -10.24
N GLY A 229 0.15 -1.53 -9.96
CA GLY A 229 -0.32 -2.72 -10.65
C GLY A 229 -0.07 -3.95 -9.80
N GLN A 230 -0.65 -5.09 -10.17
CA GLN A 230 -0.34 -6.38 -9.53
C GLN A 230 0.89 -7.05 -10.16
N ASN A 231 1.24 -6.61 -11.37
CA ASN A 231 2.40 -6.96 -12.14
C ASN A 231 2.67 -5.76 -13.07
N VAL A 232 3.21 -4.68 -12.49
CA VAL A 232 3.26 -3.37 -13.15
C VAL A 232 4.03 -3.38 -14.48
N ASN A 233 5.06 -4.19 -14.59
CA ASN A 233 5.92 -4.26 -15.78
C ASN A 233 5.43 -5.24 -16.86
N SER A 234 4.26 -5.88 -16.69
CA SER A 234 3.51 -6.52 -17.78
C SER A 234 2.55 -5.55 -18.49
N PHE A 235 2.48 -4.29 -18.05
CA PHE A 235 1.65 -3.27 -18.69
C PHE A 235 1.91 -3.21 -20.20
N GLY A 236 0.83 -3.30 -20.99
CA GLY A 236 0.86 -3.32 -22.45
C GLY A 236 0.98 -4.69 -23.09
N TYR A 237 1.25 -5.77 -22.33
CA TYR A 237 1.34 -7.11 -22.93
C TYR A 237 0.00 -7.55 -23.54
N GLY A 238 -1.11 -7.13 -22.95
CA GLY A 238 -2.46 -7.42 -23.44
C GLY A 238 -2.78 -6.80 -24.82
N ILE A 239 -2.06 -5.76 -25.20
CA ILE A 239 -2.15 -5.08 -26.51
C ILE A 239 -0.96 -5.40 -27.42
N GLY A 240 -0.08 -6.32 -27.03
CA GLY A 240 1.07 -6.76 -27.84
C GLY A 240 2.30 -5.84 -27.77
N ASP A 241 2.32 -4.83 -26.92
CA ASP A 241 3.48 -3.94 -26.74
C ASP A 241 4.28 -4.32 -25.49
N ARG A 242 5.38 -5.05 -25.67
CA ARG A 242 6.29 -5.48 -24.62
C ARG A 242 7.09 -4.34 -23.97
N TYR A 243 7.13 -3.19 -24.62
CA TYR A 243 7.87 -2.00 -24.21
C TYR A 243 6.95 -0.89 -23.66
N ALA A 244 5.65 -1.16 -23.52
CA ALA A 244 4.70 -0.14 -23.10
C ALA A 244 5.03 0.42 -21.73
N PHE A 245 5.51 -0.41 -20.78
CA PHE A 245 5.86 0.05 -19.44
C PHE A 245 7.05 1.01 -19.46
N SER A 246 8.13 0.68 -20.14
CA SER A 246 9.31 1.57 -20.26
C SER A 246 8.99 2.86 -21.03
N LYS A 247 8.13 2.77 -22.07
CA LYS A 247 7.62 3.96 -22.76
C LYS A 247 6.79 4.85 -21.82
N LEU A 248 5.95 4.25 -20.97
CA LEU A 248 5.18 4.99 -19.96
C LEU A 248 6.10 5.68 -18.95
N LEU A 249 7.15 5.00 -18.46
CA LEU A 249 8.15 5.60 -17.56
C LEU A 249 8.79 6.83 -18.21
N ARG A 250 9.30 6.70 -19.44
CA ARG A 250 9.89 7.84 -20.17
C ARG A 250 8.90 8.99 -20.39
N ALA A 251 7.63 8.66 -20.69
CA ALA A 251 6.59 9.67 -20.84
C ALA A 251 6.29 10.40 -19.53
N CYS A 252 6.34 9.73 -18.39
CA CYS A 252 6.26 10.39 -17.07
C CYS A 252 7.40 11.40 -16.86
N GLY A 253 8.59 11.12 -17.42
CA GLY A 253 9.74 12.02 -17.36
C GLY A 253 9.55 13.37 -18.08
N THR A 254 8.53 13.49 -18.93
CA THR A 254 8.22 14.71 -19.67
C THR A 254 7.12 15.57 -19.03
N ILE A 255 6.64 15.20 -17.85
CA ILE A 255 5.57 15.93 -17.16
C ILE A 255 6.20 16.99 -16.26
N ASP A 256 5.99 18.25 -16.59
CA ASP A 256 6.50 19.39 -15.82
C ASP A 256 5.91 19.38 -14.39
N GLY A 257 6.74 19.64 -13.39
CA GLY A 257 6.35 19.65 -11.97
C GLY A 257 6.26 18.26 -11.32
N LEU A 258 6.42 17.17 -12.08
CA LEU A 258 6.50 15.82 -11.53
C LEU A 258 7.95 15.51 -11.13
N GLU A 259 8.24 15.65 -9.84
CA GLU A 259 9.59 15.52 -9.29
C GLU A 259 10.03 14.06 -9.12
N ARG A 260 9.09 13.16 -8.75
CA ARG A 260 9.39 11.77 -8.44
C ARG A 260 8.34 10.81 -9.00
N VAL A 261 8.81 9.77 -9.64
CA VAL A 261 7.98 8.63 -10.10
C VAL A 261 8.51 7.34 -9.49
N ARG A 262 7.61 6.59 -8.87
CA ARG A 262 7.87 5.25 -8.33
C ARG A 262 6.89 4.25 -8.94
N PHE A 263 7.16 2.98 -8.77
CA PHE A 263 6.22 1.92 -9.12
C PHE A 263 6.34 0.72 -8.17
N THR A 264 5.29 -0.07 -8.07
CA THR A 264 5.22 -1.21 -7.17
C THR A 264 4.98 -2.52 -7.93
N SER A 265 5.34 -3.64 -7.29
CA SER A 265 5.02 -5.00 -7.74
C SER A 265 5.51 -5.36 -9.16
N PRO A 266 6.72 -4.98 -9.60
CA PRO A 266 7.27 -5.52 -10.82
C PRO A 266 7.58 -7.02 -10.65
N HIS A 267 7.41 -7.79 -11.73
CA HIS A 267 7.70 -9.22 -11.74
C HIS A 267 9.06 -9.48 -12.41
N PRO A 268 9.97 -10.24 -11.78
CA PRO A 268 11.30 -10.49 -12.30
C PRO A 268 11.34 -11.02 -13.73
N ALA A 269 10.41 -11.91 -14.11
CA ALA A 269 10.37 -12.48 -15.44
C ALA A 269 10.05 -11.50 -16.58
N ALA A 270 9.39 -10.39 -16.25
CA ALA A 270 9.02 -9.34 -17.21
C ALA A 270 9.91 -8.09 -17.09
N PHE A 271 10.99 -8.14 -16.30
CA PHE A 271 11.90 -7.01 -16.10
C PHE A 271 12.97 -7.02 -17.20
N THR A 272 12.82 -6.15 -18.19
CA THR A 272 13.66 -6.09 -19.40
C THR A 272 14.76 -5.04 -19.26
N ASP A 273 15.79 -5.13 -20.10
CA ASP A 273 16.87 -4.13 -20.16
C ASP A 273 16.34 -2.75 -20.53
N ASP A 274 15.26 -2.66 -21.32
CA ASP A 274 14.63 -1.40 -21.68
C ASP A 274 13.95 -0.72 -20.46
N VAL A 275 13.44 -1.50 -19.50
CA VAL A 275 12.94 -0.94 -18.22
C VAL A 275 14.10 -0.44 -17.39
N ILE A 276 15.23 -1.17 -17.33
CA ILE A 276 16.45 -0.71 -16.62
C ILE A 276 16.95 0.59 -17.22
N ALA A 277 17.04 0.65 -18.56
CA ALA A 277 17.46 1.85 -19.29
C ALA A 277 16.50 3.02 -19.01
N ALA A 278 15.17 2.79 -19.08
CA ALA A 278 14.19 3.84 -18.79
C ALA A 278 14.31 4.38 -17.37
N MET A 279 14.61 3.53 -16.37
CA MET A 279 14.85 3.98 -15.00
C MET A 279 16.12 4.81 -14.88
N ALA A 280 17.21 4.37 -15.50
CA ALA A 280 18.52 5.04 -15.41
C ALA A 280 18.58 6.36 -16.18
N GLU A 281 17.87 6.46 -17.31
CA GLU A 281 17.93 7.62 -18.23
C GLU A 281 16.90 8.69 -17.89
N THR A 282 15.85 8.39 -17.15
CA THR A 282 14.76 9.33 -16.84
C THR A 282 14.93 9.94 -15.45
N PRO A 283 15.30 11.22 -15.32
CA PRO A 283 15.79 11.79 -14.06
C PRO A 283 14.82 11.73 -12.88
N ASN A 284 13.52 11.80 -13.14
CA ASN A 284 12.49 11.75 -12.10
C ASN A 284 12.01 10.32 -11.79
N ILE A 285 12.53 9.28 -12.44
CA ILE A 285 12.28 7.90 -12.01
C ILE A 285 13.22 7.55 -10.87
N MET A 286 12.65 7.21 -9.74
CA MET A 286 13.43 6.96 -8.54
C MET A 286 14.18 5.62 -8.61
N HIS A 287 15.45 5.62 -8.19
CA HIS A 287 16.29 4.42 -8.11
C HIS A 287 15.90 3.56 -6.90
N GLN A 288 14.61 3.37 -6.71
CA GLN A 288 14.01 2.48 -5.73
C GLN A 288 13.23 1.38 -6.43
N LEU A 289 13.53 0.12 -6.11
CA LEU A 289 12.88 -1.03 -6.72
C LEU A 289 12.43 -2.02 -5.65
N HIS A 290 11.13 -2.28 -5.57
CA HIS A 290 10.62 -3.42 -4.83
C HIS A 290 10.56 -4.64 -5.76
N PHE A 291 11.44 -5.62 -5.56
CA PHE A 291 11.67 -6.72 -6.50
C PHE A 291 11.49 -8.09 -5.82
N PRO A 292 10.26 -8.66 -5.83
CA PRO A 292 9.91 -9.84 -5.05
C PRO A 292 10.65 -11.12 -5.49
N LEU A 293 11.52 -11.65 -4.63
CA LEU A 293 12.24 -12.91 -4.80
C LEU A 293 11.36 -14.13 -4.50
N GLN A 294 10.61 -14.08 -3.42
CA GLN A 294 9.77 -15.10 -2.82
C GLN A 294 10.57 -16.27 -2.18
N SER A 295 11.53 -16.87 -2.89
CA SER A 295 12.44 -17.92 -2.41
C SER A 295 13.74 -17.91 -3.22
N GLY A 296 14.85 -18.28 -2.61
CA GLY A 296 16.13 -18.48 -3.29
C GLY A 296 16.30 -19.88 -3.88
N SER A 297 15.43 -20.83 -3.52
CA SER A 297 15.47 -22.19 -4.06
C SER A 297 14.71 -22.30 -5.37
N ASP A 298 15.39 -22.78 -6.41
CA ASP A 298 14.77 -23.04 -7.72
C ASP A 298 13.70 -24.12 -7.66
N ARG A 299 13.81 -25.07 -6.74
CA ARG A 299 12.80 -26.10 -6.50
C ARG A 299 11.53 -25.48 -5.93
N ILE A 300 11.66 -24.63 -4.94
CA ILE A 300 10.53 -23.91 -4.33
C ILE A 300 9.93 -22.89 -5.30
N LEU A 301 10.75 -22.17 -6.05
CA LEU A 301 10.24 -21.26 -7.10
C LEU A 301 9.39 -22.00 -8.15
N ARG A 302 9.76 -23.24 -8.53
CA ARG A 302 8.91 -24.08 -9.41
C ARG A 302 7.60 -24.46 -8.74
N ALA A 303 7.65 -24.90 -7.47
CA ALA A 303 6.46 -25.25 -6.69
C ALA A 303 5.51 -24.03 -6.51
N MET A 304 6.06 -22.85 -6.34
CA MET A 304 5.35 -21.58 -6.33
C MET A 304 4.82 -21.14 -7.71
N ARG A 305 5.17 -21.84 -8.79
CA ARG A 305 4.94 -21.47 -10.21
C ARG A 305 5.51 -20.10 -10.56
N ARG A 306 6.72 -19.79 -10.07
CA ARG A 306 7.44 -18.59 -10.49
C ARG A 306 8.20 -18.89 -11.80
N SER A 307 8.09 -17.96 -12.76
CA SER A 307 8.65 -18.13 -14.12
C SER A 307 10.11 -17.70 -14.25
N TYR A 308 10.81 -17.43 -13.15
CA TYR A 308 12.25 -17.16 -13.08
C TYR A 308 12.94 -18.14 -12.12
N ARG A 309 14.27 -18.06 -12.09
CA ARG A 309 15.16 -18.84 -11.22
C ARG A 309 16.14 -17.90 -10.54
N SER A 310 16.76 -18.37 -9.46
CA SER A 310 17.68 -17.60 -8.62
C SER A 310 18.83 -16.97 -9.40
N ALA A 311 19.48 -17.73 -10.29
CA ALA A 311 20.57 -17.21 -11.11
C ALA A 311 20.13 -16.05 -12.02
N LYS A 312 18.97 -16.18 -12.69
CA LYS A 312 18.43 -15.09 -13.51
C LYS A 312 18.02 -13.87 -12.69
N PHE A 313 17.48 -14.10 -11.49
CA PHE A 313 17.13 -13.03 -10.58
C PHE A 313 18.36 -12.21 -10.18
N LEU A 314 19.43 -12.88 -9.77
CA LEU A 314 20.71 -12.24 -9.41
C LEU A 314 21.36 -11.53 -10.61
N ASP A 315 21.30 -12.12 -11.83
CA ASP A 315 21.75 -11.46 -13.06
C ASP A 315 21.02 -10.13 -13.32
N ILE A 316 19.70 -10.10 -13.17
CA ILE A 316 18.92 -8.86 -13.31
C ILE A 316 19.35 -7.82 -12.25
N LEU A 317 19.53 -8.23 -10.99
CA LEU A 317 20.04 -7.34 -9.95
C LEU A 317 21.42 -6.77 -10.29
N GLY A 318 22.31 -7.60 -10.82
CA GLY A 318 23.63 -7.15 -11.28
C GLY A 318 23.54 -6.07 -12.36
N ARG A 319 22.65 -6.26 -13.36
CA ARG A 319 22.43 -5.27 -14.43
C ARG A 319 21.79 -3.98 -13.92
N ILE A 320 20.85 -4.07 -12.99
CA ILE A 320 20.24 -2.89 -12.35
C ILE A 320 21.33 -2.07 -11.64
N ARG A 321 22.18 -2.72 -10.83
CA ARG A 321 23.26 -2.03 -10.10
C ARG A 321 24.36 -1.48 -10.99
N ALA A 322 24.63 -2.14 -12.12
CA ALA A 322 25.56 -1.63 -13.12
C ALA A 322 25.04 -0.33 -13.77
N ALA A 323 23.73 -0.24 -14.03
CA ALA A 323 23.10 0.95 -14.60
C ALA A 323 22.80 2.04 -13.56
N MET A 324 22.48 1.64 -12.33
CA MET A 324 22.10 2.52 -11.21
C MET A 324 22.81 2.06 -9.92
N PRO A 325 24.07 2.48 -9.69
CA PRO A 325 24.87 2.02 -8.53
C PRO A 325 24.26 2.39 -7.16
N ASP A 326 23.47 3.44 -7.10
CA ASP A 326 22.77 3.93 -5.91
C ASP A 326 21.41 3.26 -5.68
N ALA A 327 20.96 2.36 -6.56
CA ALA A 327 19.64 1.75 -6.48
C ALA A 327 19.43 0.98 -5.17
N GLN A 328 18.37 1.34 -4.44
CA GLN A 328 17.92 0.61 -3.27
C GLN A 328 16.86 -0.42 -3.68
N ILE A 329 17.16 -1.69 -3.41
CA ILE A 329 16.32 -2.81 -3.85
C ILE A 329 15.77 -3.52 -2.62
N SER A 330 14.45 -3.51 -2.49
CA SER A 330 13.71 -4.27 -1.49
C SER A 330 13.08 -5.52 -2.10
N THR A 331 12.70 -6.48 -1.26
CA THR A 331 12.15 -7.75 -1.72
C THR A 331 11.05 -8.29 -0.80
N ASP A 332 10.30 -9.29 -1.30
CA ASP A 332 9.44 -10.16 -0.51
C ASP A 332 10.04 -11.56 -0.45
N ILE A 333 10.03 -12.18 0.73
CA ILE A 333 10.46 -13.57 0.94
C ILE A 333 9.40 -14.30 1.78
N ILE A 334 9.01 -15.49 1.32
CA ILE A 334 8.09 -16.38 2.03
C ILE A 334 8.89 -17.55 2.58
N VAL A 335 8.90 -17.69 3.90
CA VAL A 335 9.54 -18.80 4.63
C VAL A 335 8.49 -19.84 4.96
N GLY A 336 8.87 -21.12 4.90
CA GLY A 336 7.99 -22.23 5.23
C GLY A 336 6.93 -22.51 4.17
N PHE A 337 7.21 -22.21 2.90
CA PHE A 337 6.34 -22.66 1.82
C PHE A 337 6.26 -24.20 1.84
N PRO A 338 5.08 -24.82 1.63
CA PRO A 338 4.90 -26.26 1.68
C PRO A 338 5.97 -27.05 0.92
N GLY A 339 6.61 -28.00 1.62
CA GLY A 339 7.68 -28.83 1.08
C GLY A 339 9.07 -28.16 1.05
N GLU A 340 9.27 -26.94 1.59
CA GLU A 340 10.60 -26.34 1.75
C GLU A 340 11.44 -27.17 2.71
N THR A 341 12.62 -27.61 2.27
CA THR A 341 13.62 -28.30 3.11
C THR A 341 14.60 -27.30 3.73
N GLU A 342 15.47 -27.76 4.63
CA GLU A 342 16.52 -26.89 5.16
C GLU A 342 17.50 -26.45 4.08
N GLU A 343 17.82 -27.33 3.12
CA GLU A 343 18.69 -27.02 1.98
C GLU A 343 18.08 -25.94 1.08
N ASP A 344 16.75 -25.95 0.86
CA ASP A 344 16.05 -24.89 0.12
C ASP A 344 16.11 -23.56 0.86
N PHE A 345 15.94 -23.61 2.17
CA PHE A 345 16.05 -22.41 3.01
C PHE A 345 17.47 -21.84 2.99
N GLN A 346 18.52 -22.69 3.06
CA GLN A 346 19.91 -22.23 2.94
C GLN A 346 20.18 -21.57 1.56
N GLN A 347 19.63 -22.11 0.47
CA GLN A 347 19.71 -21.44 -0.84
C GLN A 347 19.06 -20.06 -0.80
N THR A 348 17.97 -19.89 -0.07
CA THR A 348 17.33 -18.56 0.13
C THR A 348 18.26 -17.62 0.90
N MET A 349 18.88 -18.09 1.97
CA MET A 349 19.88 -17.32 2.74
C MET A 349 21.06 -16.90 1.86
N ASP A 350 21.55 -17.80 0.99
CA ASP A 350 22.68 -17.52 0.09
C ASP A 350 22.32 -16.47 -0.97
N VAL A 351 21.11 -16.52 -1.53
CA VAL A 351 20.63 -15.48 -2.45
C VAL A 351 20.51 -14.14 -1.74
N VAL A 352 20.02 -14.09 -0.48
CA VAL A 352 19.92 -12.85 0.30
C VAL A 352 21.30 -12.24 0.57
N ARG A 353 22.31 -13.09 0.94
CA ARG A 353 23.70 -12.63 1.12
C ARG A 353 24.28 -12.02 -0.17
N GLN A 354 24.03 -12.64 -1.33
CA GLN A 354 24.52 -12.15 -2.62
C GLN A 354 23.73 -10.93 -3.11
N ALA A 355 22.41 -10.95 -2.94
CA ALA A 355 21.54 -9.88 -3.40
C ALA A 355 21.68 -8.60 -2.57
N ARG A 356 22.03 -8.69 -1.27
CA ARG A 356 22.18 -7.56 -0.36
C ARG A 356 21.04 -6.55 -0.50
N PHE A 357 19.82 -7.03 -0.23
CA PHE A 357 18.64 -6.17 -0.29
C PHE A 357 18.72 -5.04 0.74
N SER A 358 18.29 -3.84 0.37
CA SER A 358 18.20 -2.71 1.30
C SER A 358 17.17 -2.96 2.41
N SER A 359 16.12 -3.72 2.09
CA SER A 359 15.14 -4.21 3.05
C SER A 359 14.41 -5.44 2.50
N ALA A 360 13.86 -6.28 3.36
CA ALA A 360 13.00 -7.37 2.97
C ALA A 360 11.72 -7.42 3.81
N PHE A 361 10.59 -7.63 3.13
CA PHE A 361 9.37 -8.04 3.79
C PHE A 361 9.37 -9.56 3.89
N THR A 362 9.65 -10.06 5.07
CA THR A 362 9.70 -11.50 5.36
C THR A 362 8.35 -11.97 5.88
N PHE A 363 7.82 -13.03 5.28
CA PHE A 363 6.54 -13.60 5.64
C PHE A 363 6.69 -15.09 5.98
N ILE A 364 6.05 -15.53 7.05
CA ILE A 364 5.75 -16.95 7.24
C ILE A 364 4.63 -17.32 6.28
N TYR A 365 4.77 -18.42 5.55
CA TYR A 365 3.71 -18.89 4.67
C TYR A 365 2.42 -19.10 5.45
N SER A 366 1.32 -18.54 4.95
CA SER A 366 -0.01 -18.67 5.53
C SER A 366 -0.97 -19.21 4.46
N PRO A 367 -1.60 -20.39 4.68
CA PRO A 367 -2.51 -20.98 3.72
C PRO A 367 -3.69 -20.07 3.39
N ARG A 368 -3.97 -19.88 2.10
CA ARG A 368 -5.14 -19.13 1.63
C ARG A 368 -6.15 -20.09 1.03
N PRO A 369 -7.35 -20.22 1.61
CA PRO A 369 -8.39 -21.11 1.07
C PRO A 369 -8.62 -20.85 -0.42
N GLY A 370 -8.67 -21.93 -1.21
CA GLY A 370 -8.83 -21.87 -2.66
C GLY A 370 -7.55 -21.74 -3.47
N THR A 371 -6.38 -21.60 -2.82
CA THR A 371 -5.07 -21.66 -3.51
C THR A 371 -4.52 -23.09 -3.52
N PRO A 372 -3.76 -23.50 -4.59
CA PRO A 372 -3.18 -24.83 -4.64
C PRO A 372 -2.24 -25.15 -3.45
N ALA A 373 -1.45 -24.19 -3.00
CA ALA A 373 -0.52 -24.38 -1.89
C ALA A 373 -1.21 -24.60 -0.53
N ALA A 374 -2.45 -24.13 -0.36
CA ALA A 374 -3.22 -24.38 0.87
C ALA A 374 -3.60 -25.84 1.07
N ALA A 375 -3.67 -26.63 -0.02
CA ALA A 375 -3.97 -28.07 0.03
C ALA A 375 -2.72 -28.95 0.20
N MET A 376 -1.53 -28.36 0.23
CA MET A 376 -0.27 -29.10 0.42
C MET A 376 0.00 -29.30 1.92
N GLU A 377 0.82 -30.31 2.24
CA GLU A 377 1.26 -30.58 3.62
C GLU A 377 2.07 -29.39 4.15
N GLN A 378 1.68 -28.89 5.32
CA GLN A 378 2.30 -27.72 5.95
C GLN A 378 3.51 -28.13 6.78
N ILE A 379 4.53 -27.27 6.82
CA ILE A 379 5.72 -27.48 7.64
C ILE A 379 5.40 -27.16 9.11
N PRO A 380 5.95 -27.90 10.08
CA PRO A 380 5.79 -27.60 11.50
C PRO A 380 6.19 -26.16 11.84
N ARG A 381 5.38 -25.51 12.67
CA ARG A 381 5.50 -24.07 12.92
C ARG A 381 6.82 -23.67 13.60
N ASP A 382 7.34 -24.51 14.47
CA ASP A 382 8.63 -24.31 15.15
C ASP A 382 9.79 -24.29 14.17
N VAL A 383 9.81 -25.19 13.18
CA VAL A 383 10.80 -25.19 12.09
C VAL A 383 10.71 -23.91 11.26
N VAL A 384 9.50 -23.49 10.90
CA VAL A 384 9.29 -22.27 10.12
C VAL A 384 9.70 -21.03 10.91
N GLN A 385 9.41 -20.99 12.22
CA GLN A 385 9.77 -19.87 13.06
C GLN A 385 11.29 -19.74 13.19
N ASP A 386 12.03 -20.86 13.41
CA ASP A 386 13.49 -20.85 13.44
C ASP A 386 14.09 -20.28 12.14
N ARG A 387 13.60 -20.74 10.98
CA ARG A 387 14.03 -20.21 9.67
C ARG A 387 13.73 -18.74 9.52
N PHE A 388 12.53 -18.32 9.92
CA PHE A 388 12.12 -16.93 9.87
C PHE A 388 13.06 -16.03 10.70
N ASP A 389 13.36 -16.42 11.92
CA ASP A 389 14.21 -15.63 12.82
C ASP A 389 15.65 -15.53 12.27
N ARG A 390 16.20 -16.60 11.70
CA ARG A 390 17.53 -16.59 11.05
C ARG A 390 17.56 -15.68 9.82
N LEU A 391 16.51 -15.70 9.00
CA LEU A 391 16.43 -14.83 7.82
C LEU A 391 16.29 -13.35 8.22
N VAL A 392 15.46 -13.05 9.22
CA VAL A 392 15.28 -11.69 9.73
C VAL A 392 16.61 -11.16 10.26
N ALA A 393 17.33 -11.93 11.09
CA ALA A 393 18.63 -11.53 11.61
C ALA A 393 19.66 -11.23 10.51
N LEU A 394 19.74 -12.06 9.47
CA LEU A 394 20.62 -11.80 8.32
C LEU A 394 20.23 -10.52 7.58
N GLN A 395 18.93 -10.32 7.34
CA GLN A 395 18.48 -9.14 6.61
C GLN A 395 18.65 -7.85 7.42
N GLU A 396 18.44 -7.88 8.74
CA GLU A 396 18.69 -6.73 9.61
C GLU A 396 20.17 -6.32 9.54
N GLN A 397 21.09 -7.27 9.64
CA GLN A 397 22.52 -7.00 9.47
C GLN A 397 22.81 -6.31 8.11
N ILE A 398 22.28 -6.87 7.01
CA ILE A 398 22.47 -6.29 5.66
C ILE A 398 21.88 -4.89 5.57
N THR A 399 20.73 -4.66 6.19
CA THR A 399 20.06 -3.35 6.19
C THR A 399 20.91 -2.32 6.95
N GLU A 400 21.44 -2.66 8.14
CA GLU A 400 22.34 -1.79 8.90
C GLU A 400 23.62 -1.45 8.11
N GLU A 401 24.26 -2.46 7.48
CA GLU A 401 25.44 -2.26 6.63
C GLU A 401 25.14 -1.35 5.43
N ASN A 402 23.97 -1.48 4.79
CA ASN A 402 23.55 -0.63 3.69
C ASN A 402 23.31 0.81 4.14
N LEU A 403 22.60 1.02 5.25
CA LEU A 403 22.31 2.35 5.78
C LEU A 403 23.59 3.07 6.24
N ALA A 404 24.55 2.35 6.85
CA ALA A 404 25.82 2.92 7.24
C ALA A 404 26.59 3.57 6.06
N THR A 405 26.34 3.12 4.81
CA THR A 405 26.97 3.74 3.64
C THR A 405 26.49 5.17 3.35
N PHE A 406 25.42 5.62 3.98
CA PHE A 406 24.92 6.99 3.82
C PHE A 406 25.59 8.01 4.74
N GLU A 407 26.26 7.58 5.80
CA GLU A 407 26.92 8.51 6.74
C GLU A 407 27.93 9.39 6.01
N GLY A 408 27.87 10.68 6.29
CA GLY A 408 28.70 11.71 5.67
C GLY A 408 28.30 12.11 4.24
N ARG A 409 27.22 11.53 3.68
CA ARG A 409 26.71 11.91 2.35
C ARG A 409 25.60 12.95 2.46
N ASP A 410 25.56 13.83 1.47
CA ASP A 410 24.41 14.72 1.27
C ASP A 410 23.29 13.96 0.57
N VAL A 411 22.07 14.05 1.12
CA VAL A 411 20.85 13.42 0.58
C VAL A 411 19.77 14.47 0.35
N GLU A 412 19.08 14.36 -0.78
CA GLU A 412 17.89 15.16 -1.07
C GLU A 412 16.65 14.44 -0.57
N VAL A 413 15.94 15.04 0.36
CA VAL A 413 14.79 14.49 1.07
C VAL A 413 13.54 15.30 0.75
N MET A 414 12.50 14.65 0.24
CA MET A 414 11.17 15.26 0.15
C MET A 414 10.48 15.14 1.51
N ILE A 415 10.08 16.26 2.09
CA ILE A 415 9.43 16.30 3.40
C ILE A 415 8.00 15.76 3.27
N THR A 416 7.70 14.73 4.02
CA THR A 416 6.39 14.02 4.00
C THR A 416 5.62 14.14 5.30
N GLY A 417 6.26 14.56 6.37
CA GLY A 417 5.67 14.74 7.70
C GLY A 417 6.33 15.88 8.45
N LYS A 418 5.52 16.61 9.21
CA LYS A 418 6.03 17.55 10.21
C LYS A 418 6.50 16.75 11.43
N LEU A 419 6.96 17.47 12.45
CA LEU A 419 7.48 16.92 13.71
C LEU A 419 6.68 15.72 14.21
N GLY A 420 7.34 14.57 14.39
CA GLY A 420 6.75 13.41 15.02
C GLY A 420 6.48 13.65 16.53
N LYS A 421 5.64 12.81 17.15
CA LYS A 421 5.34 12.94 18.60
C LYS A 421 6.57 12.93 19.51
N LYS A 422 7.68 12.32 19.04
CA LYS A 422 8.97 12.28 19.74
C LYS A 422 9.94 13.35 19.25
N ASP A 423 9.61 14.03 18.16
CA ASP A 423 10.48 15.03 17.52
C ASP A 423 10.15 16.47 17.92
N THR A 424 9.08 16.70 18.72
CA THR A 424 8.76 18.01 19.30
C THR A 424 9.91 18.60 20.12
N ASP A 425 10.67 17.72 20.79
CA ASP A 425 11.81 18.13 21.62
C ASP A 425 13.12 18.25 20.80
N THR A 426 13.17 17.64 19.62
CA THR A 426 14.37 17.57 18.77
C THR A 426 14.29 18.49 17.56
N HIS A 427 13.16 19.12 17.29
CA HIS A 427 12.88 19.99 16.13
C HIS A 427 13.25 19.34 14.78
N ARG A 428 13.02 18.00 14.64
CA ARG A 428 13.28 17.27 13.41
C ARG A 428 12.04 17.17 12.53
N VAL A 429 12.21 17.45 11.24
CA VAL A 429 11.22 17.13 10.19
C VAL A 429 11.54 15.77 9.59
N THR A 430 10.52 15.15 8.99
CA THR A 430 10.66 13.79 8.47
C THR A 430 10.32 13.74 6.98
N GLY A 431 11.13 13.02 6.21
CA GLY A 431 10.90 12.84 4.80
C GLY A 431 11.52 11.56 4.25
N ARG A 432 11.50 11.44 2.93
CA ARG A 432 12.15 10.33 2.22
C ARG A 432 13.12 10.86 1.19
N GLU A 433 14.34 10.29 1.20
CA GLU A 433 15.28 10.56 0.15
C GLU A 433 14.86 9.83 -1.16
N LYS A 434 15.53 10.10 -2.29
CA LYS A 434 15.14 9.63 -3.63
C LYS A 434 15.01 8.11 -3.74
N THR A 435 15.79 7.33 -3.00
CA THR A 435 15.74 5.87 -3.01
C THR A 435 14.75 5.29 -1.98
N GLY A 436 14.01 6.17 -1.30
CA GLY A 436 12.91 5.80 -0.41
C GLY A 436 13.27 5.60 1.05
N VAL A 437 14.54 5.75 1.43
CA VAL A 437 14.99 5.66 2.82
C VAL A 437 14.39 6.81 3.64
N LEU A 438 13.91 6.47 4.83
CA LEU A 438 13.35 7.43 5.79
C LEU A 438 14.48 8.25 6.40
N VAL A 439 14.32 9.57 6.41
CA VAL A 439 15.30 10.51 6.99
C VAL A 439 14.61 11.45 7.96
N HIS A 440 15.18 11.58 9.16
CA HIS A 440 14.81 12.60 10.12
C HIS A 440 15.89 13.70 10.07
N ILE A 441 15.45 14.94 9.82
CA ILE A 441 16.34 16.07 9.60
C ILE A 441 16.19 17.07 10.74
N GLY A 442 17.26 17.35 11.46
CA GLY A 442 17.34 18.48 12.40
C GLY A 442 17.36 19.80 11.65
N VAL A 443 16.49 20.72 12.02
CA VAL A 443 16.50 22.08 11.45
C VAL A 443 17.53 22.91 12.23
N PRO A 444 18.59 23.42 11.57
CA PRO A 444 19.58 24.24 12.26
C PRO A 444 18.98 25.53 12.84
N GLU A 445 19.58 26.04 13.91
CA GLU A 445 19.11 27.28 14.54
C GLU A 445 19.18 28.47 13.58
N GLY A 446 18.06 29.18 13.43
CA GLY A 446 17.94 30.33 12.52
C GLY A 446 17.49 29.95 11.08
N GLU A 447 17.44 28.70 10.73
CA GLU A 447 16.97 28.24 9.41
C GLU A 447 15.44 28.06 9.41
N PRO A 448 14.75 28.29 8.25
CA PRO A 448 13.31 28.10 8.15
C PRO A 448 12.95 26.62 8.29
N VAL A 449 11.86 26.33 9.01
CA VAL A 449 11.31 24.98 9.12
C VAL A 449 10.65 24.61 7.79
N PRO A 450 11.10 23.54 7.11
CA PRO A 450 10.53 23.13 5.83
C PRO A 450 9.05 22.70 5.95
N GLU A 451 8.30 22.95 4.89
CA GLU A 451 6.91 22.49 4.80
C GLU A 451 6.80 21.10 4.16
N ILE A 452 5.64 20.46 4.32
CA ILE A 452 5.34 19.19 3.62
C ILE A 452 5.35 19.45 2.11
N GLY A 453 6.17 18.69 1.38
CA GLY A 453 6.39 18.83 -0.04
C GLY A 453 7.68 19.58 -0.41
N ASP A 454 8.33 20.27 0.54
CA ASP A 454 9.64 20.84 0.29
C ASP A 454 10.70 19.75 0.13
N PHE A 455 11.79 20.11 -0.57
CA PHE A 455 12.97 19.29 -0.68
C PHE A 455 14.10 19.87 0.15
N VAL A 456 14.66 19.06 1.03
CA VAL A 456 15.78 19.45 1.87
C VAL A 456 17.00 18.62 1.49
N THR A 457 18.11 19.29 1.15
CA THR A 457 19.41 18.63 1.04
C THR A 457 20.14 18.79 2.36
N ALA A 458 20.50 17.66 2.98
CA ALA A 458 21.19 17.65 4.27
C ALA A 458 22.22 16.53 4.35
N THR A 459 23.31 16.78 5.09
CA THR A 459 24.35 15.78 5.37
C THR A 459 23.83 14.76 6.39
N VAL A 460 23.91 13.47 6.07
CA VAL A 460 23.57 12.37 6.99
C VAL A 460 24.65 12.29 8.08
N THR A 461 24.24 12.42 9.33
CA THR A 461 25.14 12.38 10.50
C THR A 461 25.16 11.04 11.19
N HIS A 462 24.08 10.23 11.06
CA HIS A 462 24.02 8.92 11.67
C HIS A 462 23.04 7.98 10.94
N ALA A 463 23.41 6.73 10.79
CA ALA A 463 22.56 5.67 10.27
C ALA A 463 21.96 4.85 11.44
N GLY A 464 20.65 4.96 11.62
CA GLY A 464 19.89 4.08 12.52
C GLY A 464 19.58 2.72 11.88
N ARG A 465 18.85 1.86 12.59
CA ARG A 465 18.49 0.52 12.06
C ARG A 465 17.59 0.54 10.83
N HIS A 466 16.69 1.53 10.72
CA HIS A 466 15.68 1.61 9.67
C HIS A 466 15.49 3.02 9.11
N ASN A 467 16.30 3.96 9.51
CA ASN A 467 16.22 5.38 9.15
C ASN A 467 17.59 6.03 9.23
N LEU A 468 17.68 7.21 8.62
CA LEU A 468 18.85 8.07 8.71
C LEU A 468 18.52 9.28 9.59
N LEU A 469 19.54 9.79 10.27
CA LEU A 469 19.51 11.08 10.95
C LEU A 469 20.41 12.05 10.18
N ALA A 470 19.90 13.22 9.89
CA ALA A 470 20.63 14.32 9.32
C ALA A 470 20.49 15.54 10.23
N ASP A 471 21.38 15.66 11.19
CA ASP A 471 21.48 16.81 12.09
C ASP A 471 22.72 17.65 11.70
N PRO A 472 22.66 18.40 10.56
CA PRO A 472 23.85 19.01 9.99
C PRO A 472 24.38 20.14 10.87
N ASP A 473 25.69 20.11 11.13
CA ASP A 473 26.42 21.24 11.69
C ASP A 473 26.91 22.18 10.56
N VAL A 474 26.09 23.16 10.24
CA VAL A 474 26.38 24.12 9.16
C VAL A 474 27.65 24.93 9.46
N ALA A 475 27.94 25.21 10.74
CA ALA A 475 29.16 25.91 11.14
C ALA A 475 30.42 25.06 10.89
N ALA A 476 30.30 23.73 10.94
CA ALA A 476 31.35 22.80 10.57
C ALA A 476 31.42 22.48 9.06
N GLY A 477 30.61 23.14 8.23
CA GLY A 477 30.60 22.98 6.78
C GLY A 477 29.74 21.83 6.26
N GLN A 478 28.83 21.28 7.06
CA GLN A 478 27.84 20.30 6.61
C GLN A 478 26.71 21.00 5.86
N THR A 479 26.07 20.26 4.93
CA THR A 479 25.05 20.81 4.04
C THR A 479 23.69 20.86 4.73
N TYR A 480 23.01 22.02 4.62
CA TYR A 480 21.58 22.19 4.82
C TYR A 480 21.05 23.22 3.82
N SER A 481 20.06 22.83 3.02
CA SER A 481 19.40 23.77 2.10
C SER A 481 17.96 23.30 1.83
N VAL A 482 17.06 24.26 1.63
CA VAL A 482 15.62 24.02 1.35
C VAL A 482 15.29 24.51 -0.04
N ARG A 483 14.56 23.67 -0.81
CA ARG A 483 13.95 23.99 -2.10
C ARG A 483 12.44 23.75 -2.00
N HIS A 484 11.67 24.77 -2.27
CA HIS A 484 10.19 24.75 -2.22
C HIS A 484 9.54 24.12 -3.45
#